data_84d06f30f448dd60a6ecea2aa57dbfc3
#
_entry.id   84d06f30f448dd60a6ecea2aa57dbfc3
#
_cell.length_a   1.000
_cell.length_b   1.000
_cell.length_c   1.000
_cell.angle_alpha   90.00
_cell.angle_beta   90.00
_cell.angle_gamma   90.00
#
_symmetry.space_group_name_H-M   'P 1'
#
loop_
_entity.id
_entity.type
_entity.pdbx_description
1 polymer ?
#
loop_
_entity_poly.entity_id
_entity_poly.type
_entity_poly.pdbx_seq_one_letter_code
_entity_poly.pdbx_strand_id
1 'polypeptide(L)'
;MIKFICYPRCTTCQKAKKWLDDNKIEYEFRDIKEDNPSLEELTSWHKMSGLPLKKFFNTSGLLYKSMELKTKLPTMSEDEQIKLLATEGMLVKRPLVIGDGFVLVGFKESEWSEKL
;
A
#
# COMPACT_ATOMS: atom_id res chain seq x y z
N MET A 1 2.54 13.64 -11.60
CA MET A 1 1.85 13.65 -10.29
C MET A 1 1.77 12.24 -9.74
N ILE A 2 2.19 12.04 -8.49
CA ILE A 2 2.12 10.74 -7.83
C ILE A 2 0.68 10.41 -7.39
N LYS A 3 0.40 9.12 -7.22
CA LYS A 3 -0.84 8.68 -6.59
C LYS A 3 -0.55 8.37 -5.13
N PHE A 4 -1.32 8.95 -4.24
CA PHE A 4 -1.20 8.72 -2.80
C PHE A 4 -2.42 7.93 -2.33
N ILE A 5 -2.23 6.65 -2.05
CA ILE A 5 -3.31 5.72 -1.74
C ILE A 5 -3.29 5.43 -0.24
N CYS A 6 -4.38 5.78 0.43
CA CYS A 6 -4.38 5.84 1.88
C CYS A 6 -5.77 5.68 2.45
N TYR A 7 -5.83 5.41 3.75
CA TYR A 7 -7.10 5.42 4.49
C TYR A 7 -7.13 6.67 5.37
N PRO A 8 -8.13 7.56 5.19
CA PRO A 8 -8.14 8.85 5.91
C PRO A 8 -8.11 8.75 7.43
N ARG A 9 -8.61 7.67 8.00
CA ARG A 9 -8.62 7.46 9.46
C ARG A 9 -7.34 6.84 10.01
N CYS A 10 -6.41 6.46 9.15
CA CYS A 10 -5.16 5.84 9.56
C CYS A 10 -4.16 6.90 10.02
N THR A 11 -3.64 6.76 11.24
CA THR A 11 -2.68 7.71 11.80
C THR A 11 -1.43 7.86 10.95
N THR A 12 -0.88 6.74 10.49
CA THR A 12 0.30 6.75 9.61
C THR A 12 0.00 7.49 8.31
N CYS A 13 -1.19 7.30 7.75
CA CYS A 13 -1.62 7.99 6.55
C CYS A 13 -1.72 9.50 6.77
N GLN A 14 -2.24 9.92 7.92
CA GLN A 14 -2.34 11.34 8.27
C GLN A 14 -0.95 11.99 8.36
N LYS A 15 0.00 11.29 8.96
CA LYS A 15 1.40 11.75 9.05
C LYS A 15 2.04 11.86 7.66
N ALA A 16 1.80 10.87 6.81
CA ALA A 16 2.32 10.85 5.45
C ALA A 16 1.75 12.01 4.63
N LYS A 17 0.45 12.25 4.74
CA LYS A 17 -0.21 13.36 4.05
C LYS A 17 0.39 14.70 4.48
N LYS A 18 0.58 14.87 5.78
CA LYS A 18 1.19 16.09 6.32
C LYS A 18 2.60 16.29 5.74
N TRP A 19 3.39 15.23 5.67
CA TRP A 19 4.72 15.30 5.10
C TRP A 19 4.70 15.74 3.63
N LEU A 20 3.78 15.18 2.84
CA LEU A 20 3.61 15.58 1.43
C LEU A 20 3.22 17.05 1.31
N ASP A 21 2.26 17.49 2.11
CA ASP A 21 1.79 18.88 2.10
C ASP A 21 2.90 19.84 2.55
N ASP A 22 3.64 19.50 3.60
CA ASP A 22 4.74 20.32 4.12
C ASP A 22 5.89 20.46 3.10
N ASN A 23 6.11 19.42 2.30
CA ASN A 23 7.16 19.43 1.27
C ASN A 23 6.63 19.91 -0.09
N LYS A 24 5.40 20.37 -0.14
CA LYS A 24 4.75 20.93 -1.35
C LYS A 24 4.77 19.98 -2.52
N ILE A 25 4.57 18.70 -2.25
CA ILE A 25 4.52 17.65 -3.27
C ILE A 25 3.07 17.47 -3.71
N GLU A 26 2.83 17.60 -5.00
CA GLU A 26 1.50 17.40 -5.57
C GLU A 26 1.19 15.91 -5.68
N TYR A 27 -0.04 15.53 -5.36
CA TYR A 27 -0.47 14.14 -5.43
C TYR A 27 -1.95 14.02 -5.72
N GLU A 28 -2.33 12.89 -6.29
CA GLU A 28 -3.72 12.50 -6.46
C GLU A 28 -4.08 11.56 -5.32
N PHE A 29 -5.04 11.97 -4.49
CA PHE A 29 -5.48 11.16 -3.35
C PHE A 29 -6.46 10.08 -3.79
N ARG A 30 -6.30 8.88 -3.24
CA ARG A 30 -7.22 7.77 -3.46
C ARG A 30 -7.48 7.05 -2.15
N ASP A 31 -8.76 6.89 -1.79
CA ASP A 31 -9.15 6.17 -0.58
C ASP A 31 -9.03 4.66 -0.82
N ILE A 32 -8.16 4.02 -0.07
CA ILE A 32 -7.84 2.60 -0.26
C ILE A 32 -9.01 1.68 0.07
N LYS A 33 -9.93 2.14 0.92
CA LYS A 33 -11.10 1.35 1.32
C LYS A 33 -12.24 1.49 0.31
N GLU A 34 -12.56 2.73 -0.06
CA GLU A 34 -13.67 3.02 -0.97
C GLU A 34 -13.35 2.69 -2.42
N ASP A 35 -12.08 2.83 -2.79
CA ASP A 35 -11.59 2.58 -4.14
C ASP A 35 -10.35 1.69 -4.05
N ASN A 36 -10.57 0.45 -3.62
CA ASN A 36 -9.48 -0.48 -3.37
C ASN A 36 -8.71 -0.84 -4.64
N PRO A 37 -7.41 -1.12 -4.51
CA PRO A 37 -6.59 -1.50 -5.66
C PRO A 37 -7.13 -2.74 -6.38
N SER A 38 -7.08 -2.71 -7.70
CA SER A 38 -7.49 -3.84 -8.52
C SER A 38 -6.39 -4.90 -8.60
N LEU A 39 -6.77 -6.08 -9.08
CA LEU A 39 -5.83 -7.18 -9.33
C LEU A 39 -4.71 -6.72 -10.27
N GLU A 40 -5.07 -6.04 -11.34
CA GLU A 40 -4.12 -5.56 -12.35
C GLU A 40 -3.16 -4.52 -11.78
N GLU A 41 -3.70 -3.58 -11.01
CA GLU A 41 -2.88 -2.55 -10.34
C GLU A 41 -1.89 -3.18 -9.38
N LEU A 42 -2.35 -4.06 -8.51
CA LEU A 42 -1.49 -4.72 -7.52
C LEU A 42 -0.39 -5.55 -8.17
N THR A 43 -0.72 -6.25 -9.26
CA THR A 43 0.27 -7.01 -10.02
C THR A 43 1.36 -6.11 -10.57
N SER A 44 0.96 -4.99 -11.18
CA SER A 44 1.88 -4.00 -11.75
C SER A 44 2.74 -3.34 -10.67
N TRP A 45 2.11 -2.90 -9.59
CA TRP A 45 2.80 -2.23 -8.48
C TRP A 45 3.79 -3.15 -7.78
N HIS A 46 3.41 -4.42 -7.59
CA HIS A 46 4.30 -5.41 -6.99
C HIS A 46 5.57 -5.57 -7.82
N LYS A 47 5.42 -5.74 -9.14
CA LYS A 47 6.57 -5.84 -10.04
C LYS A 47 7.44 -4.60 -9.99
N MET A 48 6.81 -3.43 -10.05
CA MET A 48 7.51 -2.14 -10.06
C MET A 48 8.27 -1.88 -8.77
N SER A 49 7.73 -2.36 -7.64
CA SER A 49 8.33 -2.14 -6.32
C SER A 49 9.61 -2.94 -6.09
N GLY A 50 9.73 -4.11 -6.69
CA GLY A 50 10.83 -5.03 -6.42
C GLY A 50 10.81 -5.62 -5.01
N LEU A 51 9.72 -5.43 -4.26
CA LEU A 51 9.59 -5.89 -2.89
C LEU A 51 8.90 -7.25 -2.79
N PRO A 52 9.14 -8.01 -1.71
CA PRO A 52 8.37 -9.23 -1.44
C PRO A 52 6.89 -8.88 -1.31
N LEU A 53 6.02 -9.74 -1.81
CA LEU A 53 4.58 -9.50 -1.81
C LEU A 53 4.01 -9.32 -0.40
N LYS A 54 4.60 -9.95 0.60
CA LYS A 54 4.22 -9.80 2.00
C LYS A 54 4.23 -8.34 2.46
N LYS A 55 5.11 -7.52 1.90
CA LYS A 55 5.21 -6.10 2.24
C LYS A 55 3.96 -5.31 1.87
N PHE A 56 3.16 -5.84 0.94
CA PHE A 56 1.91 -5.20 0.53
C PHE A 56 0.73 -5.52 1.45
N PHE A 57 0.92 -6.40 2.43
CA PHE A 57 -0.13 -6.71 3.40
C PHE A 57 -0.02 -5.84 4.64
N ASN A 58 -1.17 -5.40 5.15
CA ASN A 58 -1.26 -4.69 6.41
C ASN A 58 -1.20 -5.70 7.56
N THR A 59 0.02 -6.11 7.94
CA THR A 59 0.26 -7.17 8.91
C THR A 59 -0.18 -6.84 10.34
N SER A 60 -0.34 -5.57 10.66
CA SER A 60 -0.83 -5.14 11.97
C SER A 60 -2.34 -4.91 12.00
N GLY A 61 -3.03 -5.11 10.87
CA GLY A 61 -4.46 -4.87 10.77
C GLY A 61 -5.31 -6.00 11.36
N LEU A 62 -6.54 -5.64 11.71
CA LEU A 62 -7.49 -6.60 12.28
C LEU A 62 -7.84 -7.74 11.31
N LEU A 63 -8.03 -7.41 10.03
CA LEU A 63 -8.36 -8.42 9.01
C LEU A 63 -7.24 -9.43 8.83
N TYR A 64 -6.00 -8.95 8.80
CA TYR A 64 -4.84 -9.83 8.69
C TYR A 64 -4.80 -10.85 9.81
N LYS A 65 -5.07 -10.39 11.03
CA LYS A 65 -5.09 -11.24 12.22
C LYS A 65 -6.29 -12.17 12.24
N SER A 66 -7.49 -11.65 11.98
CA SER A 66 -8.72 -12.45 12.02
C SER A 66 -8.75 -13.54 10.94
N MET A 67 -8.13 -13.30 9.80
CA MET A 67 -8.01 -14.27 8.72
C MET A 67 -6.83 -15.21 8.88
N GLU A 68 -6.05 -15.05 9.93
CA GLU A 68 -4.87 -15.88 10.24
C GLU A 68 -3.87 -15.92 9.08
N LEU A 69 -3.65 -14.77 8.43
CA LEU A 69 -2.82 -14.70 7.24
C LEU A 69 -1.35 -14.96 7.51
N LYS A 70 -0.88 -14.71 8.73
CA LYS A 70 0.50 -15.03 9.10
C LYS A 70 0.81 -16.51 8.85
N THR A 71 -0.18 -17.38 9.11
CA THR A 71 -0.05 -18.81 8.92
C THR A 71 -0.41 -19.23 7.49
N LYS A 72 -1.43 -18.59 6.91
CA LYS A 72 -1.96 -18.99 5.60
C LYS A 72 -1.14 -18.52 4.41
N LEU A 73 -0.59 -17.29 4.47
CA LEU A 73 0.16 -16.73 3.34
C LEU A 73 1.29 -17.61 2.83
N PRO A 74 2.09 -18.25 3.69
CA PRO A 74 3.16 -19.14 3.20
C PRO A 74 2.68 -20.32 2.37
N THR A 75 1.40 -20.68 2.48
CA THR A 75 0.80 -21.79 1.72
C THR A 75 0.13 -21.31 0.42
N MET A 76 0.06 -20.02 0.20
CA MET A 76 -0.61 -19.43 -0.96
C MET A 76 0.39 -19.03 -2.04
N SER A 77 -0.01 -19.20 -3.30
CA SER A 77 0.79 -18.70 -4.42
C SER A 77 0.73 -17.17 -4.47
N GLU A 78 1.65 -16.54 -5.20
CA GLU A 78 1.62 -15.10 -5.38
C GLU A 78 0.31 -14.64 -6.03
N ASP A 79 -0.18 -15.37 -7.02
CA ASP A 79 -1.45 -15.06 -7.68
C ASP A 79 -2.60 -15.07 -6.69
N GLU A 80 -2.65 -16.07 -5.83
CA GLU A 80 -3.69 -16.17 -4.79
C GLU A 80 -3.60 -15.02 -3.80
N GLN A 81 -2.39 -14.63 -3.40
CA GLN A 81 -2.17 -13.52 -2.49
C GLN A 81 -2.61 -12.19 -3.10
N ILE A 82 -2.29 -11.95 -4.36
CA ILE A 82 -2.69 -10.72 -5.06
C ILE A 82 -4.22 -10.66 -5.20
N LYS A 83 -4.83 -11.78 -5.55
CA LYS A 83 -6.30 -11.86 -5.63
C LYS A 83 -6.95 -11.53 -4.29
N LEU A 84 -6.37 -12.03 -3.20
CA LEU A 84 -6.87 -11.73 -1.86
C LEU A 84 -6.77 -10.24 -1.54
N LEU A 85 -5.63 -9.61 -1.84
CA LEU A 85 -5.45 -8.17 -1.63
C LEU A 85 -6.47 -7.34 -2.42
N ALA A 86 -6.81 -7.80 -3.63
CA ALA A 86 -7.75 -7.09 -4.50
C ALA A 86 -9.20 -7.15 -3.98
N THR A 87 -9.51 -8.04 -3.04
CA THR A 87 -10.87 -8.16 -2.49
C THR A 87 -11.19 -7.13 -1.43
N GLU A 88 -10.16 -6.58 -0.76
CA GLU A 88 -10.39 -5.73 0.40
C GLU A 88 -9.22 -4.76 0.62
N GLY A 89 -9.50 -3.47 0.43
CA GLY A 89 -8.48 -2.43 0.59
C GLY A 89 -7.84 -2.38 1.97
N MET A 90 -8.58 -2.77 3.00
CA MET A 90 -8.06 -2.75 4.37
C MET A 90 -7.02 -3.84 4.65
N LEU A 91 -6.86 -4.80 3.74
CA LEU A 91 -5.78 -5.79 3.80
C LEU A 91 -4.47 -5.23 3.27
N VAL A 92 -4.54 -4.17 2.49
CA VAL A 92 -3.38 -3.59 1.81
C VAL A 92 -2.59 -2.67 2.74
N LYS A 93 -1.27 -2.82 2.72
CA LYS A 93 -0.36 -1.93 3.46
C LYS A 93 -0.53 -0.49 2.98
N ARG A 94 -0.58 0.44 3.90
CA ARG A 94 -0.75 1.87 3.60
C ARG A 94 0.18 2.73 4.43
N PRO A 95 0.56 3.89 3.95
CA PRO A 95 0.21 4.43 2.63
C PRO A 95 0.95 3.75 1.49
N LEU A 96 0.38 3.85 0.27
CA LEU A 96 1.08 3.50 -0.96
C LEU A 96 1.29 4.77 -1.77
N VAL A 97 2.47 4.93 -2.33
CA VAL A 97 2.76 6.00 -3.29
C VAL A 97 3.17 5.36 -4.59
N ILE A 98 2.45 5.69 -5.65
CA ILE A 98 2.75 5.18 -7.00
C ILE A 98 3.27 6.35 -7.82
N GLY A 99 4.53 6.29 -8.15
CA GLY A 99 5.18 7.29 -8.98
C GLY A 99 5.50 6.77 -10.37
N ASP A 100 6.26 7.55 -11.12
CA ASP A 100 6.72 7.16 -12.44
C ASP A 100 7.92 6.21 -12.29
N GLY A 101 7.64 4.93 -12.44
CA GLY A 101 8.66 3.89 -12.35
C GLY A 101 9.04 3.44 -10.94
N PHE A 102 8.29 3.86 -9.91
CA PHE A 102 8.57 3.42 -8.53
C PHE A 102 7.30 3.31 -7.70
N VAL A 103 7.39 2.50 -6.64
CA VAL A 103 6.32 2.34 -5.65
C VAL A 103 6.93 2.42 -4.26
N LEU A 104 6.31 3.23 -3.40
CA LEU A 104 6.68 3.30 -1.99
C LEU A 104 5.59 2.63 -1.17
N VAL A 105 5.99 1.71 -0.29
CA VAL A 105 5.06 0.95 0.55
C VAL A 105 5.34 1.29 2.01
N GLY A 106 4.34 1.83 2.70
CA GLY A 106 4.50 2.34 4.04
C GLY A 106 5.13 3.72 4.04
N PHE A 107 5.21 4.35 5.21
CA PHE A 107 5.76 5.69 5.34
C PHE A 107 7.10 5.66 6.07
N LYS A 108 8.17 5.93 5.33
CA LYS A 108 9.52 6.11 5.87
C LYS A 108 10.08 7.38 5.23
N GLU A 109 10.25 8.41 6.04
CA GLU A 109 10.70 9.72 5.56
C GLU A 109 11.99 9.64 4.75
N SER A 110 12.95 8.81 5.18
CA SER A 110 14.23 8.66 4.47
C SER A 110 14.04 8.15 3.05
N GLU A 111 13.15 7.18 2.85
CA GLU A 111 12.85 6.65 1.51
C GLU A 111 12.09 7.68 0.67
N TRP A 112 11.13 8.34 1.29
CA TRP A 112 10.30 9.34 0.59
C TRP A 112 11.13 10.55 0.17
N SER A 113 12.06 10.98 1.01
CA SER A 113 12.96 12.09 0.67
C SER A 113 13.85 11.80 -0.53
N GLU A 114 14.23 10.53 -0.73
CA GLU A 114 15.05 10.14 -1.88
C GLU A 114 14.24 10.09 -3.18
N LYS A 115 12.96 9.71 -3.11
CA LYS A 115 12.13 9.50 -4.30
C LYS A 115 11.26 10.71 -4.66
N LEU A 116 10.93 11.52 -3.69
CA LEU A 116 10.03 12.65 -3.85
C LEU A 116 10.73 13.97 -3.58
#